data_e08a67afc8101d2eb5f4c56ba9e4ece2
#
_entry.id   e08a67afc8101d2eb5f4c56ba9e4ece2
#
_cell.length_a   1.000
_cell.length_b   1.000
_cell.length_c   1.000
_cell.angle_alpha   90.00
_cell.angle_beta   90.00
_cell.angle_gamma   90.00
#
_symmetry.space_group_name_H-M   'P 1'
#
loop_
_entity.id
_entity.type
_entity.pdbx_description
1 polymer ?
#
loop_
_entity_poly.entity_id
_entity_poly.type
_entity_poly.pdbx_seq_one_letter_code
_entity_poly.pdbx_strand_id
1 'polypeptide(L)'
;MMNFRVYVILEAPIIDKKYELFVPIDRRIHDFVGLLKENIPELKENYYQNRIPSLFNKSSGELYDMNQIIKDSNIKTGTRLLLI
;
A
#
# COMPACT_ATOMS: atom_id res chain seq x y z
N MET A 1 -23.33 3.71 -10.49
CA MET A 1 -21.98 3.36 -10.90
C MET A 1 -21.22 2.76 -9.73
N MET A 2 -20.54 1.69 -9.95
CA MET A 2 -19.74 1.04 -8.91
C MET A 2 -18.46 1.82 -8.66
N ASN A 3 -18.11 1.95 -7.39
CA ASN A 3 -16.85 2.54 -7.01
C ASN A 3 -15.80 1.43 -6.87
N PHE A 4 -14.77 1.46 -7.71
CA PHE A 4 -13.71 0.48 -7.72
C PHE A 4 -12.48 0.91 -6.95
N ARG A 5 -12.60 1.92 -6.10
CA ARG A 5 -11.52 2.42 -5.27
C ARG A 5 -11.93 2.47 -3.82
N VAL A 6 -10.96 2.28 -2.94
CA VAL A 6 -11.13 2.45 -1.50
C VAL A 6 -10.16 3.51 -1.01
N TYR A 7 -10.56 4.23 0.03
CA TYR A 7 -9.72 5.22 0.68
C TYR A 7 -8.93 4.55 1.80
N VAL A 8 -7.61 4.74 1.78
CA VAL A 8 -6.73 4.17 2.80
C VAL A 8 -5.78 5.22 3.35
N ILE A 9 -5.29 4.98 4.55
CA ILE A 9 -4.26 5.79 5.19
C ILE A 9 -2.98 4.95 5.18
N LEU A 10 -1.97 5.44 4.47
CA LEU A 10 -0.70 4.75 4.32
C LEU A 10 0.38 5.47 5.12
N GLU A 11 1.07 4.73 5.98
CA GLU A 11 2.25 5.23 6.66
C GLU A 11 3.49 4.57 6.09
N ALA A 12 4.51 5.39 5.83
CA ALA A 12 5.82 4.93 5.39
C ALA A 12 6.86 5.46 6.38
N PRO A 13 7.12 4.72 7.48
CA PRO A 13 8.00 5.20 8.54
C PRO A 13 9.42 5.48 8.10
N ILE A 14 9.90 4.74 7.10
CA ILE A 14 11.28 4.90 6.62
C ILE A 14 11.55 6.31 6.11
N ILE A 15 10.54 6.98 5.59
CA ILE A 15 10.65 8.36 5.11
C ILE A 15 9.84 9.33 5.96
N ASP A 16 9.31 8.84 7.08
CA ASP A 16 8.52 9.64 8.03
C ASP A 16 7.36 10.37 7.36
N LYS A 17 6.62 9.65 6.52
CA LYS A 17 5.50 10.21 5.76
C LYS A 17 4.23 9.41 5.95
N LYS A 18 3.10 10.12 5.87
CA LYS A 18 1.76 9.56 5.92
C LYS A 18 0.97 10.10 4.75
N TYR A 19 0.24 9.22 4.07
CA TYR A 19 -0.53 9.57 2.88
C TYR A 19 -1.97 9.12 3.02
N GLU A 20 -2.88 9.91 2.44
CA GLU A 20 -4.27 9.52 2.26
C GLU A 20 -4.46 9.24 0.77
N LEU A 21 -4.87 8.02 0.45
CA LEU A 21 -4.88 7.54 -0.92
C LEU A 21 -6.19 6.87 -1.29
N PHE A 22 -6.58 7.03 -2.56
CA PHE A 22 -7.61 6.19 -3.16
C PHE A 22 -6.91 5.08 -3.94
N VAL A 23 -7.25 3.84 -3.65
CA VAL A 23 -6.57 2.66 -4.19
C VAL A 23 -7.55 1.85 -5.03
N PRO A 24 -7.19 1.52 -6.29
CA PRO A 24 -8.01 0.63 -7.10
C PRO A 24 -8.07 -0.76 -6.47
N ILE A 25 -9.25 -1.35 -6.39
CA ILE A 25 -9.41 -2.64 -5.71
C ILE A 25 -9.22 -3.83 -6.64
N ASP A 26 -9.15 -3.61 -7.94
CA ASP A 26 -8.99 -4.66 -8.95
C ASP A 26 -7.52 -5.01 -9.24
N ARG A 27 -6.59 -4.43 -8.49
CA ARG A 27 -5.16 -4.66 -8.67
C ARG A 27 -4.62 -5.61 -7.60
N ARG A 28 -3.52 -6.28 -7.93
CA ARG A 28 -2.77 -7.05 -6.92
C ARG A 28 -2.06 -6.11 -5.98
N ILE A 29 -1.87 -6.54 -4.75
CA ILE A 29 -1.14 -5.74 -3.76
C ILE A 29 0.27 -5.44 -4.25
N HIS A 30 0.93 -6.41 -4.91
CA HIS A 30 2.24 -6.22 -5.53
C HIS A 30 2.25 -5.02 -6.49
N ASP A 31 1.23 -4.91 -7.34
CA ASP A 31 1.15 -3.82 -8.31
C ASP A 31 0.93 -2.47 -7.64
N PHE A 32 0.10 -2.44 -6.61
CA PHE A 32 -0.13 -1.24 -5.83
C PHE A 32 1.16 -0.76 -5.15
N VAL A 33 1.89 -1.68 -4.51
CA VAL A 33 3.16 -1.35 -3.84
C VAL A 33 4.19 -0.86 -4.87
N GLY A 34 4.21 -1.48 -6.05
CA GLY A 34 5.09 -1.06 -7.13
C GLY A 34 4.78 0.37 -7.59
N LEU A 35 3.50 0.70 -7.71
CA LEU A 35 3.08 2.06 -8.06
C LEU A 35 3.49 3.08 -6.99
N LEU A 36 3.37 2.73 -5.72
CA LEU A 36 3.82 3.60 -4.63
C LEU A 36 5.30 3.88 -4.74
N LYS A 37 6.09 2.84 -4.97
CA LYS A 37 7.53 2.97 -5.11
C LYS A 37 7.90 3.89 -6.27
N GLU A 38 7.21 3.74 -7.41
CA GLU A 38 7.51 4.55 -8.59
C GLU A 38 7.05 6.01 -8.44
N ASN A 39 5.96 6.25 -7.72
CA ASN A 39 5.35 7.58 -7.63
C ASN A 39 5.79 8.39 -6.41
N ILE A 40 6.49 7.77 -5.48
CA ILE A 40 7.05 8.45 -4.30
C ILE A 40 8.57 8.37 -4.41
N PRO A 41 9.22 9.43 -4.93
CA PRO A 41 10.67 9.39 -5.20
C PRO A 41 11.51 9.04 -3.98
N GLU A 42 11.11 9.51 -2.80
CA GLU A 42 11.85 9.24 -1.56
C GLU A 42 11.93 7.76 -1.25
N LEU A 43 10.88 6.99 -1.56
CA LEU A 43 10.91 5.54 -1.38
C LEU A 43 11.91 4.88 -2.33
N LYS A 44 11.87 5.29 -3.60
CA LYS A 44 12.73 4.73 -4.63
C LYS A 44 14.20 5.05 -4.37
N GLU A 45 14.49 6.29 -4.00
CA GLU A 45 15.86 6.78 -3.89
C GLU A 45 16.56 6.37 -2.60
N ASN A 46 15.82 6.28 -1.49
CA ASN A 46 16.44 6.15 -0.18
C ASN A 46 16.55 4.72 0.32
N TYR A 47 15.57 3.87 0.07
CA TYR A 47 15.54 2.59 0.76
C TYR A 47 15.18 1.39 -0.09
N TYR A 48 14.25 1.55 -1.02
CA TYR A 48 13.71 0.42 -1.77
C TYR A 48 14.29 0.33 -3.18
N GLN A 49 15.51 0.79 -3.36
CA GLN A 49 16.15 0.81 -4.66
C GLN A 49 16.24 -0.58 -5.28
N ASN A 50 16.58 -1.57 -4.45
CA ASN A 50 16.80 -2.94 -4.89
C ASN A 50 15.86 -3.95 -4.22
N ARG A 51 14.78 -3.49 -3.59
CA ARG A 51 13.81 -4.40 -2.99
C ARG A 51 12.41 -3.83 -3.03
N ILE A 52 11.43 -4.73 -2.89
CA ILE A 52 10.03 -4.38 -2.82
C ILE A 52 9.66 -4.27 -1.34
N PRO A 53 9.05 -3.16 -0.91
CA PRO A 53 8.61 -3.05 0.47
C PRO A 53 7.46 -4.00 0.79
N SER A 54 7.33 -4.34 2.07
CA SER A 54 6.23 -5.15 2.57
C SER A 54 5.09 -4.23 3.00
N LEU A 55 3.86 -4.73 2.86
CA LEU A 55 2.65 -4.00 3.25
C LEU A 55 1.97 -4.72 4.40
N PHE A 56 1.71 -3.99 5.48
CA PHE A 56 1.06 -4.52 6.68
C PHE A 56 -0.23 -3.77 6.96
N ASN A 57 -1.17 -4.45 7.60
CA ASN A 57 -2.29 -3.78 8.24
C ASN A 57 -1.79 -3.20 9.56
N LYS A 58 -1.84 -1.88 9.70
CA LYS A 58 -1.29 -1.23 10.88
C LYS A 58 -2.04 -1.61 12.16
N SER A 59 -3.36 -1.80 12.07
CA SER A 59 -4.18 -2.08 13.25
C SER A 59 -3.99 -3.49 13.76
N SER A 60 -3.82 -4.48 12.87
CA SER A 60 -3.69 -5.89 13.26
C SER A 60 -2.26 -6.40 13.24
N GLY A 61 -1.36 -5.72 12.53
CA GLY A 61 -0.01 -6.21 12.30
C GLY A 61 0.09 -7.28 11.24
N GLU A 62 -1.00 -7.58 10.56
CA GLU A 62 -1.02 -8.64 9.55
C GLU A 62 -0.21 -8.24 8.31
N LEU A 63 0.63 -9.16 7.84
CA LEU A 63 1.37 -8.99 6.58
C LEU A 63 0.46 -9.42 5.43
N TYR A 64 0.33 -8.55 4.42
CA TYR A 64 -0.47 -8.88 3.25
C TYR A 64 0.27 -9.75 2.27
N ASP A 65 -0.46 -10.65 1.63
CA ASP A 65 0.04 -11.47 0.51
C ASP A 65 0.13 -10.59 -0.73
N MET A 66 1.33 -10.43 -1.26
CA MET A 66 1.59 -9.55 -2.40
C MET A 66 0.90 -10.01 -3.69
N ASN A 67 0.54 -11.29 -3.78
CA ASN A 67 -0.14 -11.83 -4.96
C ASN A 67 -1.65 -11.71 -4.89
N GLN A 68 -2.18 -11.32 -3.75
CA GLN A 68 -3.62 -11.20 -3.55
C GLN A 68 -4.15 -9.93 -4.23
N ILE A 69 -5.34 -10.04 -4.82
CA ILE A 69 -6.04 -8.89 -5.36
C ILE A 69 -6.65 -8.11 -4.21
N ILE A 70 -6.56 -6.79 -4.25
CA ILE A 70 -6.97 -5.94 -3.12
C ILE A 70 -8.42 -6.19 -2.72
N LYS A 71 -9.33 -6.36 -3.69
CA LYS A 71 -10.74 -6.61 -3.38
C LYS A 71 -10.98 -7.94 -2.65
N ASP A 72 -10.05 -8.87 -2.75
CA ASP A 72 -10.13 -10.17 -2.07
C ASP A 72 -9.44 -10.17 -0.72
N SER A 73 -8.83 -9.04 -0.36
CA SER A 73 -8.19 -8.84 0.94
C SER A 73 -9.17 -8.16 1.91
N ASN A 74 -8.69 -7.87 3.11
CA ASN A 74 -9.49 -7.10 4.07
C ASN A 74 -9.27 -5.59 3.94
N ILE A 75 -8.57 -5.14 2.89
CA ILE A 75 -8.38 -3.71 2.65
C ILE A 75 -9.70 -3.10 2.19
N LYS A 76 -10.15 -2.11 2.94
CA LYS A 76 -11.41 -1.42 2.68
C LYS A 76 -11.24 0.05 3.02
N THR A 77 -12.26 0.85 2.73
CA THR A 77 -12.23 2.27 3.09
C THR A 77 -11.99 2.44 4.59
N GLY A 78 -11.00 3.25 4.92
CA GLY A 78 -10.59 3.49 6.30
C GLY A 78 -9.46 2.60 6.79
N THR A 79 -9.04 1.61 6.02
CA THR A 79 -7.93 0.74 6.43
C THR A 79 -6.63 1.53 6.57
N ARG A 80 -5.92 1.27 7.66
CA ARG A 80 -4.59 1.84 7.89
C ARG A 80 -3.54 0.84 7.45
N LEU A 81 -2.64 1.29 6.58
CA LEU A 81 -1.58 0.46 6.01
C LEU A 81 -0.22 0.96 6.44
N LEU A 82 0.71 0.03 6.58
CA LEU A 82 2.08 0.31 6.96
C LEU A 82 3.00 -0.27 5.88
N LEU A 83 3.84 0.57 5.30
CA LEU A 83 4.79 0.19 4.26
C LEU A 83 6.20 0.15 4.85
N ILE A 84 6.79 -1.04 4.86
CA ILE A 84 8.12 -1.21 5.47
C ILE A 84 9.09 -1.89 4.52
#